data_427c8fc5c32adfc9e607a32a26e229c1
#
_entry.id   427c8fc5c32adfc9e607a32a26e229c1
#
_cell.length_a   1.000
_cell.length_b   1.000
_cell.length_c   1.000
_cell.angle_alpha   90.00
_cell.angle_beta   90.00
_cell.angle_gamma   90.00
#
_symmetry.space_group_name_H-M   'P 1'
#
loop_
_entity.id
_entity.type
_entity.pdbx_description
1 polymer ?
#
loop_
_entity_poly.entity_id
_entity_poly.type
_entity_poly.pdbx_seq_one_letter_code
_entity_poly.pdbx_strand_id
1 'polypeptide(L)'
;MSVYSNTEIKAAIKDGTIVSVPYNEAHVSEASLDFTLGHYYYKQEYQEEAKVYNPFDANDVARYFKGPLEATSHQEWCDKNGYQLFENIPKDHPIIVLQPGERILAHTHEFVGIRAHGGAAEVRSRSSWGRNGVAICFDAGWVDPGYINRITLEIYNLNKHESVVLPVGERVGQLIFHRTGVVDGDYSHGREGMSGKYQHTDDLQKLISTWSPEQLLPRAYKDKRKIQPVIPELPKGLK
;
A
#
# COMPACT_ATOMS: atom_id res chain seq x y z
N MET A 1 1.69 20.88 12.72
CA MET A 1 2.25 19.89 11.78
C MET A 1 2.20 20.55 10.41
N SER A 2 3.32 20.62 9.68
CA SER A 2 3.36 21.24 8.35
C SER A 2 3.51 20.17 7.28
N VAL A 3 2.86 20.38 6.13
CA VAL A 3 2.94 19.53 4.96
C VAL A 3 4.02 20.07 4.02
N TYR A 4 4.68 19.20 3.27
CA TYR A 4 5.61 19.62 2.23
C TYR A 4 4.86 20.21 1.03
N SER A 5 5.28 21.36 0.55
CA SER A 5 4.85 21.93 -0.73
C SER A 5 5.52 21.21 -1.90
N ASN A 6 5.04 21.46 -3.12
CA ASN A 6 5.63 20.87 -4.32
C ASN A 6 7.12 21.21 -4.50
N THR A 7 7.51 22.44 -4.20
CA THR A 7 8.93 22.85 -4.27
C THR A 7 9.79 22.12 -3.25
N GLU A 8 9.26 21.91 -2.05
CA GLU A 8 9.94 21.15 -1.00
C GLU A 8 9.98 19.65 -1.30
N ILE A 9 8.91 19.07 -1.87
CA ILE A 9 8.90 17.67 -2.33
C ILE A 9 9.99 17.45 -3.39
N LYS A 10 10.06 18.32 -4.41
CA LYS A 10 11.10 18.23 -5.46
C LYS A 10 12.50 18.38 -4.89
N ALA A 11 12.72 19.30 -3.96
CA ALA A 11 14.01 19.47 -3.28
C ALA A 11 14.36 18.22 -2.46
N ALA A 12 13.41 17.67 -1.70
CA ALA A 12 13.60 16.50 -0.87
C ALA A 12 13.80 15.20 -1.67
N ILE A 13 13.25 15.11 -2.87
CA ILE A 13 13.58 14.01 -3.81
C ILE A 13 15.01 14.16 -4.33
N LYS A 14 15.42 15.38 -4.68
CA LYS A 14 16.77 15.66 -5.18
C LYS A 14 17.86 15.36 -4.15
N ASP A 15 17.63 15.64 -2.88
CA ASP A 15 18.58 15.36 -1.80
C ASP A 15 18.44 13.94 -1.21
N GLY A 16 17.45 13.16 -1.65
CA GLY A 16 17.21 11.78 -1.23
C GLY A 16 16.45 11.64 0.10
N THR A 17 15.93 12.71 0.68
CA THR A 17 15.05 12.69 1.86
C THR A 17 13.72 12.02 1.56
N ILE A 18 13.10 12.36 0.42
CA ILE A 18 11.96 11.65 -0.15
C ILE A 18 12.47 10.74 -1.26
N VAL A 19 12.02 9.51 -1.27
CA VAL A 19 12.39 8.50 -2.29
C VAL A 19 11.17 8.23 -3.16
N SER A 20 11.37 8.23 -4.48
CA SER A 20 10.41 7.73 -5.48
C SER A 20 11.19 7.14 -6.65
N VAL A 21 11.10 5.84 -6.86
CA VAL A 21 11.82 5.13 -7.94
C VAL A 21 10.88 4.13 -8.61
N PRO A 22 10.57 4.31 -9.91
CA PRO A 22 10.98 5.43 -10.77
C PRO A 22 10.37 6.77 -10.32
N TYR A 23 11.03 7.87 -10.62
CA TYR A 23 10.51 9.21 -10.36
C TYR A 23 9.97 9.85 -11.63
N ASN A 24 8.78 10.45 -11.51
CA ASN A 24 8.19 11.27 -12.54
C ASN A 24 7.78 12.63 -11.96
N GLU A 25 8.42 13.70 -12.40
CA GLU A 25 8.14 15.06 -11.90
C GLU A 25 6.69 15.50 -12.13
N ALA A 26 6.05 15.00 -13.20
CA ALA A 26 4.65 15.31 -13.52
C ALA A 26 3.65 14.73 -12.48
N HIS A 27 4.12 13.84 -11.60
CA HIS A 27 3.32 13.29 -10.50
C HIS A 27 3.35 14.16 -9.24
N VAL A 28 4.17 15.22 -9.20
CA VAL A 28 4.19 16.17 -8.08
C VAL A 28 3.09 17.19 -8.26
N SER A 29 2.10 17.14 -7.38
CA SER A 29 1.03 18.15 -7.25
C SER A 29 1.44 19.22 -6.20
N GLU A 30 0.55 20.16 -5.88
CA GLU A 30 0.84 21.32 -5.02
C GLU A 30 1.41 20.94 -3.65
N ALA A 31 0.93 19.84 -3.05
CA ALA A 31 1.36 19.36 -1.72
C ALA A 31 1.32 17.84 -1.60
N SER A 32 1.47 17.14 -2.70
CA SER A 32 1.47 15.66 -2.72
C SER A 32 2.29 15.11 -3.88
N LEU A 33 2.64 13.84 -3.79
CA LEU A 33 3.26 13.04 -4.84
C LEU A 33 2.31 11.89 -5.20
N ASP A 34 1.80 11.87 -6.43
CA ASP A 34 1.01 10.76 -6.94
C ASP A 34 1.88 9.52 -7.11
N PHE A 35 1.31 8.37 -6.84
CA PHE A 35 1.90 7.06 -7.15
C PHE A 35 0.96 6.25 -8.06
N THR A 36 1.54 5.26 -8.74
CA THR A 36 0.83 4.45 -9.71
C THR A 36 0.62 3.02 -9.25
N LEU A 37 -0.36 2.35 -9.84
CA LEU A 37 -0.70 0.96 -9.53
C LEU A 37 0.35 0.00 -10.10
N GLY A 38 0.81 -0.95 -9.29
CA GLY A 38 1.71 -2.03 -9.69
C GLY A 38 1.01 -3.23 -10.32
N HIS A 39 1.80 -4.22 -10.77
CA HIS A 39 1.35 -5.38 -11.54
C HIS A 39 0.78 -6.52 -10.71
N TYR A 40 1.28 -6.69 -9.46
CA TYR A 40 0.98 -7.86 -8.64
C TYR A 40 -0.09 -7.56 -7.62
N TYR A 41 -0.91 -8.56 -7.32
CA TYR A 41 -1.92 -8.43 -6.28
C TYR A 41 -2.29 -9.78 -5.68
N TYR A 42 -2.93 -9.73 -4.51
CA TYR A 42 -3.57 -10.88 -3.86
C TYR A 42 -5.06 -10.61 -3.73
N LYS A 43 -5.87 -11.66 -3.96
CA LYS A 43 -7.30 -11.65 -3.69
C LYS A 43 -7.60 -12.37 -2.39
N GLN A 44 -8.70 -12.00 -1.74
CA GLN A 44 -9.25 -12.84 -0.69
C GLN A 44 -9.82 -14.12 -1.29
N GLU A 45 -9.48 -15.28 -0.72
CA GLU A 45 -10.12 -16.53 -1.08
C GLU A 45 -11.51 -16.58 -0.44
N TYR A 46 -12.54 -16.53 -1.28
CA TYR A 46 -13.90 -16.73 -0.82
C TYR A 46 -14.12 -18.21 -0.50
N GLN A 47 -14.63 -18.50 0.70
CA GLN A 47 -14.97 -19.87 1.12
C GLN A 47 -16.49 -19.95 1.30
N GLU A 48 -17.09 -21.06 0.80
CA GLU A 48 -18.53 -21.29 0.92
C GLU A 48 -18.97 -21.38 2.39
N GLU A 49 -18.13 -21.96 3.24
CA GLU A 49 -18.37 -22.01 4.68
C GLU A 49 -17.63 -20.88 5.40
N ALA A 50 -18.34 -20.21 6.30
CA ALA A 50 -17.73 -19.20 7.17
C ALA A 50 -16.69 -19.84 8.08
N LYS A 51 -15.44 -19.43 7.92
CA LYS A 51 -14.32 -19.85 8.78
C LYS A 51 -13.77 -18.64 9.51
N VAL A 52 -13.33 -18.88 10.72
CA VAL A 52 -12.58 -17.85 11.47
C VAL A 52 -11.19 -17.71 10.84
N TYR A 53 -10.82 -16.47 10.53
CA TYR A 53 -9.49 -16.11 10.05
C TYR A 53 -8.63 -15.65 11.22
N ASN A 54 -7.50 -16.33 11.45
CA ASN A 54 -6.54 -15.96 12.47
C ASN A 54 -5.30 -15.29 11.85
N PRO A 55 -5.16 -13.95 11.91
CA PRO A 55 -4.01 -13.23 11.33
C PRO A 55 -2.68 -13.51 12.04
N PHE A 56 -2.71 -14.18 13.19
CA PHE A 56 -1.52 -14.60 13.93
C PHE A 56 -1.03 -16.02 13.53
N ASP A 57 -1.69 -16.67 12.60
CA ASP A 57 -1.27 -17.95 12.01
C ASP A 57 -0.85 -17.76 10.56
N ALA A 58 0.42 -18.09 10.25
CA ALA A 58 0.97 -17.99 8.90
C ALA A 58 0.23 -18.87 7.89
N ASN A 59 -0.26 -20.05 8.30
CA ASN A 59 -1.02 -20.95 7.43
C ASN A 59 -2.39 -20.37 7.11
N ASP A 60 -3.05 -19.73 8.09
CA ASP A 60 -4.32 -19.05 7.86
C ASP A 60 -4.16 -17.85 6.92
N VAL A 61 -3.08 -17.08 7.06
CA VAL A 61 -2.76 -16.00 6.10
C VAL A 61 -2.57 -16.56 4.70
N ALA A 62 -1.79 -17.62 4.53
CA ALA A 62 -1.56 -18.26 3.22
C ALA A 62 -2.84 -18.85 2.62
N ARG A 63 -3.74 -19.37 3.44
CA ARG A 63 -5.05 -19.90 3.01
C ARG A 63 -6.01 -18.79 2.58
N TYR A 64 -5.99 -17.66 3.29
CA TYR A 64 -6.95 -16.56 3.10
C TYR A 64 -6.66 -15.70 1.88
N PHE A 65 -5.40 -15.58 1.47
CA PHE A 65 -4.97 -14.79 0.33
C PHE A 65 -4.51 -15.68 -0.82
N LYS A 66 -5.17 -15.55 -1.96
CA LYS A 66 -4.81 -16.21 -3.21
C LYS A 66 -3.89 -15.31 -4.04
N GLY A 67 -2.74 -15.85 -4.43
CA GLY A 67 -1.76 -15.13 -5.25
C GLY A 67 -0.33 -15.59 -4.99
N PRO A 68 0.69 -14.84 -5.45
CA PRO A 68 0.50 -13.59 -6.17
C PRO A 68 -0.17 -13.80 -7.53
N LEU A 69 -1.13 -12.93 -7.86
CA LEU A 69 -1.74 -12.82 -9.18
C LEU A 69 -1.06 -11.67 -9.92
N GLU A 70 -1.03 -11.77 -11.24
CA GLU A 70 -0.49 -10.75 -12.11
C GLU A 70 -1.62 -10.13 -12.95
N ALA A 71 -1.53 -8.83 -13.21
CA ALA A 71 -2.44 -8.15 -14.11
C ALA A 71 -2.34 -8.76 -15.51
N THR A 72 -3.48 -8.99 -16.15
CA THR A 72 -3.55 -9.54 -17.50
C THR A 72 -3.76 -8.43 -18.53
N SER A 73 -3.41 -8.68 -19.79
CA SER A 73 -3.71 -7.70 -20.83
C SER A 73 -5.22 -7.47 -20.95
N HIS A 74 -5.60 -6.26 -21.33
CA HIS A 74 -7.01 -5.87 -21.52
C HIS A 74 -7.71 -6.81 -22.52
N GLN A 75 -7.05 -7.16 -23.63
CA GLN A 75 -7.58 -8.09 -24.63
C GLN A 75 -7.83 -9.48 -24.01
N GLU A 76 -6.83 -10.05 -23.35
CA GLU A 76 -6.94 -11.38 -22.74
C GLU A 76 -8.08 -11.43 -21.70
N TRP A 77 -8.21 -10.38 -20.89
CA TRP A 77 -9.29 -10.31 -19.91
C TRP A 77 -10.65 -10.26 -20.58
N CYS A 78 -10.80 -9.42 -21.62
CA CYS A 78 -12.06 -9.29 -22.37
C CYS A 78 -12.44 -10.59 -23.06
N ASP A 79 -11.50 -11.24 -23.75
CA ASP A 79 -11.75 -12.51 -24.45
C ASP A 79 -12.21 -13.60 -23.49
N LYS A 80 -11.55 -13.71 -22.35
CA LYS A 80 -11.88 -14.69 -21.31
C LYS A 80 -13.25 -14.48 -20.67
N ASN A 81 -13.69 -13.23 -20.54
CA ASN A 81 -14.92 -12.88 -19.83
C ASN A 81 -16.08 -12.49 -20.74
N GLY A 82 -15.90 -12.55 -22.06
CA GLY A 82 -16.96 -12.25 -23.05
C GLY A 82 -17.31 -10.76 -23.17
N TYR A 83 -16.36 -9.88 -22.94
CA TYR A 83 -16.52 -8.43 -23.09
C TYR A 83 -15.87 -7.91 -24.36
N GLN A 84 -16.36 -6.79 -24.85
CA GLN A 84 -15.66 -5.99 -25.83
C GLN A 84 -14.57 -5.15 -25.15
N LEU A 85 -13.58 -4.71 -25.95
CA LEU A 85 -12.55 -3.80 -25.44
C LEU A 85 -13.18 -2.51 -24.91
N PHE A 86 -12.72 -2.09 -23.74
CA PHE A 86 -13.14 -0.83 -23.15
C PHE A 86 -12.48 0.35 -23.87
N GLU A 87 -13.23 1.42 -24.05
CA GLU A 87 -12.71 2.64 -24.67
C GLU A 87 -11.55 3.23 -23.84
N ASN A 88 -10.61 3.86 -24.53
CA ASN A 88 -9.47 4.58 -23.94
C ASN A 88 -8.47 3.72 -23.15
N ILE A 89 -8.56 2.39 -23.20
CA ILE A 89 -7.56 1.48 -22.66
C ILE A 89 -6.95 0.68 -23.83
N PRO A 90 -5.63 0.76 -24.07
CA PRO A 90 -5.00 -0.03 -25.14
C PRO A 90 -5.19 -1.54 -24.91
N LYS A 91 -5.38 -2.29 -25.98
CA LYS A 91 -5.65 -3.74 -25.90
C LYS A 91 -4.58 -4.55 -25.18
N ASP A 92 -3.32 -4.15 -25.32
CA ASP A 92 -2.17 -4.83 -24.70
C ASP A 92 -1.87 -4.30 -23.29
N HIS A 93 -2.62 -3.30 -22.80
CA HIS A 93 -2.40 -2.69 -21.51
C HIS A 93 -2.80 -3.64 -20.38
N PRO A 94 -1.93 -3.87 -19.35
CA PRO A 94 -2.29 -4.73 -18.22
C PRO A 94 -3.35 -4.06 -17.33
N ILE A 95 -4.38 -4.84 -16.98
CA ILE A 95 -5.48 -4.38 -16.13
C ILE A 95 -5.74 -5.36 -14.97
N ILE A 96 -6.28 -4.81 -13.90
CA ILE A 96 -6.89 -5.55 -12.79
C ILE A 96 -8.37 -5.19 -12.77
N VAL A 97 -9.25 -6.18 -12.73
CA VAL A 97 -10.70 -5.95 -12.63
C VAL A 97 -11.19 -6.40 -11.26
N LEU A 98 -11.75 -5.44 -10.52
CA LEU A 98 -12.33 -5.68 -9.20
C LEU A 98 -13.82 -5.93 -9.32
N GLN A 99 -14.29 -7.05 -8.78
CA GLN A 99 -15.70 -7.36 -8.67
C GLN A 99 -16.40 -6.44 -7.64
N PRO A 100 -17.74 -6.33 -7.68
CA PRO A 100 -18.48 -5.59 -6.66
C PRO A 100 -18.16 -6.09 -5.25
N GLY A 101 -17.79 -5.17 -4.35
CA GLY A 101 -17.44 -5.50 -2.97
C GLY A 101 -16.10 -6.21 -2.78
N GLU A 102 -15.35 -6.47 -3.84
CA GLU A 102 -14.06 -7.14 -3.76
C GLU A 102 -12.98 -6.26 -3.13
N ARG A 103 -12.11 -6.90 -2.34
CA ARG A 103 -10.88 -6.31 -1.81
C ARG A 103 -9.67 -7.06 -2.33
N ILE A 104 -8.63 -6.33 -2.70
CA ILE A 104 -7.33 -6.89 -3.04
C ILE A 104 -6.22 -6.25 -2.20
N LEU A 105 -5.10 -6.94 -2.07
CA LEU A 105 -3.82 -6.35 -1.69
C LEU A 105 -3.01 -6.14 -2.96
N ALA A 106 -2.83 -4.90 -3.36
CA ALA A 106 -1.99 -4.49 -4.48
C ALA A 106 -0.80 -3.67 -3.97
N HIS A 107 -0.08 -3.01 -4.86
CA HIS A 107 1.08 -2.21 -4.45
C HIS A 107 1.30 -0.99 -5.35
N THR A 108 2.06 -0.03 -4.86
CA THR A 108 2.59 1.06 -5.69
C THR A 108 3.60 0.51 -6.70
N HIS A 109 3.57 1.00 -7.92
CA HIS A 109 4.61 0.67 -8.91
C HIS A 109 5.98 1.15 -8.45
N GLU A 110 6.03 2.31 -7.82
CA GLU A 110 7.22 2.95 -7.31
C GLU A 110 7.65 2.36 -5.95
N PHE A 111 8.96 2.30 -5.73
CA PHE A 111 9.50 2.30 -4.38
C PHE A 111 9.41 3.73 -3.88
N VAL A 112 8.62 3.97 -2.86
CA VAL A 112 8.30 5.32 -2.40
C VAL A 112 8.26 5.40 -0.89
N GLY A 113 8.64 6.55 -0.33
CA GLY A 113 8.62 6.81 1.10
C GLY A 113 9.44 8.03 1.49
N ILE A 114 9.71 8.15 2.78
CA ILE A 114 10.48 9.25 3.34
C ILE A 114 11.48 8.75 4.36
N ARG A 115 12.69 9.29 4.36
CA ARG A 115 13.72 8.95 5.36
C ARG A 115 13.32 9.50 6.74
N ALA A 116 13.78 8.84 7.80
CA ALA A 116 13.38 9.16 9.16
C ALA A 116 13.56 10.64 9.56
N HIS A 117 14.64 11.27 9.08
CA HIS A 117 14.90 12.68 9.34
C HIS A 117 13.98 13.65 8.58
N GLY A 118 13.30 13.18 7.53
CA GLY A 118 12.36 13.99 6.74
C GLY A 118 10.96 14.07 7.34
N GLY A 119 10.57 13.08 8.14
CA GLY A 119 9.25 13.01 8.76
C GLY A 119 8.49 11.73 8.39
N ALA A 120 7.18 11.84 8.23
CA ALA A 120 6.27 10.75 7.91
C ALA A 120 5.50 11.04 6.61
N ALA A 121 4.79 10.05 6.09
CA ALA A 121 3.88 10.28 4.99
C ALA A 121 2.50 9.66 5.25
N GLU A 122 1.53 10.04 4.44
CA GLU A 122 0.18 9.52 4.49
C GLU A 122 -0.31 9.18 3.08
N VAL A 123 -0.79 7.95 2.91
CA VAL A 123 -1.43 7.47 1.68
C VAL A 123 -2.87 7.96 1.62
N ARG A 124 -3.26 8.56 0.49
CA ARG A 124 -4.64 8.96 0.20
C ARG A 124 -5.05 8.50 -1.20
N SER A 125 -6.31 8.13 -1.37
CA SER A 125 -6.89 7.92 -2.69
C SER A 125 -6.91 9.24 -3.47
N ARG A 126 -6.69 9.19 -4.78
CA ARG A 126 -7.04 10.32 -5.63
C ARG A 126 -8.57 10.47 -5.68
N SER A 127 -9.04 11.71 -5.70
CA SER A 127 -10.47 12.03 -5.66
C SER A 127 -11.27 11.40 -6.81
N SER A 128 -10.66 11.21 -7.97
CA SER A 128 -11.29 10.53 -9.11
C SER A 128 -11.69 9.10 -8.76
N TRP A 129 -10.79 8.35 -8.12
CA TRP A 129 -11.05 6.96 -7.73
C TRP A 129 -12.07 6.88 -6.60
N GLY A 130 -11.97 7.76 -5.61
CA GLY A 130 -12.96 7.84 -4.54
C GLY A 130 -14.38 8.12 -5.05
N ARG A 131 -14.52 8.99 -6.05
CA ARG A 131 -15.82 9.28 -6.70
C ARG A 131 -16.36 8.11 -7.51
N ASN A 132 -15.49 7.24 -8.02
CA ASN A 132 -15.87 5.99 -8.70
C ASN A 132 -16.11 4.83 -7.73
N GLY A 133 -16.17 5.09 -6.43
CA GLY A 133 -16.43 4.06 -5.42
C GLY A 133 -15.24 3.14 -5.16
N VAL A 134 -14.01 3.59 -5.46
CA VAL A 134 -12.79 2.82 -5.20
C VAL A 134 -12.00 3.46 -4.07
N ALA A 135 -11.82 2.72 -2.98
CA ALA A 135 -10.90 3.09 -1.91
C ALA A 135 -9.54 2.44 -2.18
N ILE A 136 -8.47 3.24 -2.24
CA ILE A 136 -7.11 2.74 -2.53
C ILE A 136 -6.38 2.33 -1.25
N CYS A 137 -6.64 3.03 -0.17
CA CYS A 137 -6.22 2.69 1.17
C CYS A 137 -7.37 3.08 2.10
N PHE A 138 -8.02 2.10 2.71
CA PHE A 138 -9.26 2.37 3.45
C PHE A 138 -8.98 3.13 4.76
N ASP A 139 -7.99 2.69 5.52
CA ASP A 139 -7.68 3.27 6.83
C ASP A 139 -6.18 3.26 7.20
N ALA A 140 -5.41 2.29 6.72
CA ALA A 140 -4.01 2.08 7.09
C ALA A 140 -3.02 2.96 6.29
N GLY A 141 -3.37 4.24 6.10
CA GLY A 141 -2.61 5.17 5.26
C GLY A 141 -1.33 5.75 5.87
N TRP A 142 -1.03 5.48 7.13
CA TRP A 142 0.15 6.05 7.77
C TRP A 142 1.43 5.34 7.34
N VAL A 143 2.42 6.12 6.91
CA VAL A 143 3.75 5.69 6.50
C VAL A 143 4.76 6.24 7.52
N ASP A 144 5.30 5.33 8.31
CA ASP A 144 6.23 5.67 9.39
C ASP A 144 7.53 6.32 8.87
N PRO A 145 8.18 7.16 9.69
CA PRO A 145 9.50 7.70 9.40
C PRO A 145 10.52 6.58 9.09
N GLY A 146 11.19 6.67 7.94
CA GLY A 146 12.17 5.69 7.47
C GLY A 146 11.58 4.52 6.67
N TYR A 147 10.25 4.43 6.50
CA TYR A 147 9.67 3.42 5.62
C TYR A 147 9.80 3.83 4.15
N ILE A 148 10.45 2.98 3.37
CA ILE A 148 10.65 3.12 1.92
C ILE A 148 10.45 1.74 1.30
N ASN A 149 9.39 1.57 0.52
CA ASN A 149 9.12 0.30 -0.18
C ASN A 149 8.10 0.53 -1.31
N ARG A 150 7.73 -0.54 -2.03
CA ARG A 150 6.44 -0.58 -2.70
C ARG A 150 5.37 -0.70 -1.61
N ILE A 151 4.55 0.35 -1.48
CA ILE A 151 3.54 0.41 -0.42
C ILE A 151 2.41 -0.56 -0.78
N THR A 152 2.01 -1.39 0.17
CA THR A 152 0.82 -2.23 0.02
C THR A 152 -0.43 -1.34 0.02
N LEU A 153 -1.31 -1.59 -0.93
CA LEU A 153 -2.57 -0.89 -1.12
C LEU A 153 -3.73 -1.86 -0.86
N GLU A 154 -4.54 -1.56 0.14
CA GLU A 154 -5.79 -2.30 0.40
C GLU A 154 -6.90 -1.70 -0.45
N ILE A 155 -7.00 -2.16 -1.71
CA ILE A 155 -7.94 -1.59 -2.66
C ILE A 155 -9.30 -2.27 -2.54
N TYR A 156 -10.36 -1.48 -2.35
CA TYR A 156 -11.74 -1.93 -2.30
C TYR A 156 -12.56 -1.35 -3.44
N ASN A 157 -13.37 -2.19 -4.07
CA ASN A 157 -14.49 -1.74 -4.89
C ASN A 157 -15.75 -1.64 -4.00
N LEU A 158 -16.15 -0.43 -3.67
CA LEU A 158 -17.31 -0.14 -2.82
C LEU A 158 -18.64 -0.14 -3.60
N ASN A 159 -18.59 -0.29 -4.93
CA ASN A 159 -19.79 -0.40 -5.75
C ASN A 159 -20.50 -1.73 -5.47
N LYS A 160 -21.84 -1.70 -5.45
CA LYS A 160 -22.64 -2.89 -5.13
C LYS A 160 -22.87 -3.80 -6.34
N HIS A 161 -22.83 -3.26 -7.54
CA HIS A 161 -23.26 -3.98 -8.75
C HIS A 161 -22.25 -3.91 -9.89
N GLU A 162 -21.33 -2.93 -9.88
CA GLU A 162 -20.41 -2.67 -10.99
C GLU A 162 -18.99 -3.13 -10.67
N SER A 163 -18.39 -3.89 -11.57
CA SER A 163 -16.96 -4.14 -11.56
C SER A 163 -16.21 -2.91 -12.02
N VAL A 164 -15.02 -2.68 -11.49
CA VAL A 164 -14.19 -1.53 -11.83
C VAL A 164 -12.88 -2.00 -12.45
N VAL A 165 -12.51 -1.40 -13.57
CA VAL A 165 -11.24 -1.65 -14.24
C VAL A 165 -10.17 -0.72 -13.69
N LEU A 166 -9.06 -1.30 -13.25
CA LEU A 166 -7.87 -0.60 -12.76
C LEU A 166 -6.71 -0.86 -13.72
N PRO A 167 -6.34 0.10 -14.59
CA PRO A 167 -5.15 -0.04 -15.43
C PRO A 167 -3.87 0.03 -14.57
N VAL A 168 -2.92 -0.86 -14.82
CA VAL A 168 -1.60 -0.81 -14.20
C VAL A 168 -0.86 0.44 -14.68
N GLY A 169 -0.11 1.09 -13.80
CA GLY A 169 0.56 2.35 -14.11
C GLY A 169 -0.35 3.58 -14.05
N GLU A 170 -1.67 3.42 -13.83
CA GLU A 170 -2.55 4.55 -13.58
C GLU A 170 -2.30 5.16 -12.20
N ARG A 171 -2.40 6.49 -12.10
CA ARG A 171 -2.27 7.21 -10.84
C ARG A 171 -3.48 6.98 -9.95
N VAL A 172 -3.36 6.09 -8.99
CA VAL A 172 -4.48 5.65 -8.13
C VAL A 172 -4.54 6.39 -6.80
N GLY A 173 -3.40 6.81 -6.29
CA GLY A 173 -3.30 7.47 -5.00
C GLY A 173 -2.21 8.53 -4.96
N GLN A 174 -2.05 9.12 -3.79
CA GLN A 174 -1.08 10.17 -3.53
C GLN A 174 -0.49 10.04 -2.13
N LEU A 175 0.76 10.47 -1.97
CA LEU A 175 1.43 10.62 -0.69
C LEU A 175 1.45 12.08 -0.28
N ILE A 176 1.02 12.35 0.93
CA ILE A 176 1.15 13.64 1.61
C ILE A 176 2.28 13.49 2.63
N PHE A 177 3.30 14.33 2.54
CA PHE A 177 4.46 14.27 3.44
C PHE A 177 4.31 15.27 4.59
N HIS A 178 4.55 14.80 5.80
CA HIS A 178 4.42 15.55 7.04
C HIS A 178 5.77 15.68 7.73
N ARG A 179 6.10 16.89 8.20
CA ARG A 179 7.26 17.09 9.08
C ARG A 179 6.92 16.64 10.49
N THR A 180 7.81 15.84 11.06
CA THR A 180 7.76 15.46 12.48
C THR A 180 8.90 16.15 13.25
N GLY A 181 8.84 16.12 14.57
CA GLY A 181 10.04 16.35 15.39
C GLY A 181 11.05 15.23 15.21
N VAL A 182 12.17 15.33 15.91
CA VAL A 182 13.19 14.26 15.92
C VAL A 182 12.56 12.97 16.42
N VAL A 183 12.69 11.91 15.62
CA VAL A 183 12.25 10.56 15.99
C VAL A 183 13.42 9.76 16.54
N ASP A 184 13.14 8.92 17.52
CA ASP A 184 14.09 8.00 18.10
C ASP A 184 14.02 6.65 17.37
N GLY A 185 14.99 6.40 16.48
CA GLY A 185 14.99 5.25 15.57
C GLY A 185 14.34 5.52 14.23
N ASP A 186 14.18 4.47 13.44
CA ASP A 186 13.48 4.46 12.16
C ASP A 186 12.77 3.13 11.92
N TYR A 187 11.99 3.03 10.86
CA TYR A 187 11.23 1.82 10.56
C TYR A 187 12.11 0.60 10.29
N SER A 188 13.29 0.75 9.69
CA SER A 188 14.18 -0.36 9.33
C SER A 188 14.99 -0.88 10.51
N HIS A 189 15.45 0.02 11.36
CA HIS A 189 16.34 -0.31 12.47
C HIS A 189 15.58 -0.45 13.81
N GLY A 190 14.42 0.20 13.91
CA GLY A 190 13.55 0.12 15.06
C GLY A 190 14.14 0.71 16.35
N ARG A 191 13.35 0.67 17.41
CA ARG A 191 13.84 0.68 18.78
C ARG A 191 14.13 -0.76 19.21
N GLU A 192 14.92 -0.95 20.23
CA GLU A 192 15.18 -2.27 20.80
C GLU A 192 13.87 -3.06 21.00
N GLY A 193 13.72 -4.16 20.26
CA GLY A 193 12.51 -5.00 20.26
C GLY A 193 11.34 -4.58 19.34
N MET A 194 11.45 -3.49 18.54
CA MET A 194 10.37 -2.96 17.70
C MET A 194 10.80 -2.71 16.26
N SER A 195 11.48 -3.65 15.61
CA SER A 195 11.79 -3.53 14.18
C SER A 195 10.53 -3.64 13.31
N GLY A 196 10.47 -2.87 12.24
CA GLY A 196 9.39 -2.94 11.25
C GLY A 196 9.28 -4.35 10.63
N LYS A 197 8.05 -4.81 10.39
CA LYS A 197 7.79 -6.16 9.86
C LYS A 197 7.99 -6.27 8.35
N TYR A 198 8.00 -5.15 7.66
CA TYR A 198 7.93 -5.08 6.20
C TYR A 198 9.18 -4.49 5.54
N GLN A 199 10.15 -4.02 6.34
CA GLN A 199 11.42 -3.49 5.85
C GLN A 199 12.53 -3.82 6.84
N HIS A 200 13.69 -4.28 6.32
CA HIS A 200 14.81 -4.74 7.14
C HIS A 200 16.13 -4.03 6.77
N THR A 201 16.07 -3.04 5.91
CA THR A 201 17.22 -2.25 5.46
C THR A 201 16.73 -0.90 4.96
N ASP A 202 17.57 0.12 5.00
CA ASP A 202 17.37 1.42 4.40
C ASP A 202 18.14 1.59 3.06
N ASP A 203 18.88 0.56 2.67
CA ASP A 203 19.55 0.49 1.37
C ASP A 203 18.53 0.25 0.26
N LEU A 204 18.28 1.29 -0.55
CA LEU A 204 17.31 1.27 -1.63
C LEU A 204 17.61 0.20 -2.69
N GLN A 205 18.88 0.00 -3.05
CA GLN A 205 19.25 -1.01 -4.05
C GLN A 205 18.94 -2.42 -3.54
N LYS A 206 19.19 -2.66 -2.26
CA LYS A 206 18.84 -3.92 -1.61
C LYS A 206 17.32 -4.10 -1.52
N LEU A 207 16.57 -3.05 -1.17
CA LEU A 207 15.11 -3.10 -1.16
C LEU A 207 14.56 -3.47 -2.54
N ILE A 208 15.05 -2.81 -3.60
CA ILE A 208 14.63 -3.09 -4.98
C ILE A 208 14.96 -4.52 -5.38
N SER A 209 16.20 -4.98 -5.13
CA SER A 209 16.66 -6.31 -5.58
C SER A 209 16.05 -7.49 -4.81
N THR A 210 15.56 -7.25 -3.60
CA THR A 210 14.98 -8.30 -2.74
C THR A 210 13.46 -8.22 -2.62
N TRP A 211 12.83 -7.25 -3.29
CA TRP A 211 11.38 -7.14 -3.25
C TRP A 211 10.71 -8.32 -3.96
N SER A 212 9.65 -8.82 -3.36
CA SER A 212 8.78 -9.82 -3.96
C SER A 212 7.31 -9.57 -3.58
N PRO A 213 6.34 -10.04 -4.37
CA PRO A 213 4.93 -9.84 -4.10
C PRO A 213 4.47 -10.40 -2.74
N GLU A 214 5.15 -11.39 -2.18
CA GLU A 214 4.85 -11.95 -0.85
C GLU A 214 5.01 -10.91 0.28
N GLN A 215 5.67 -9.79 0.00
CA GLN A 215 5.78 -8.68 0.95
C GLN A 215 4.46 -7.95 1.18
N LEU A 216 3.47 -8.13 0.29
CA LEU A 216 2.13 -7.57 0.43
C LEU A 216 1.30 -8.26 1.52
N LEU A 217 1.63 -9.49 1.88
CA LEU A 217 0.84 -10.27 2.82
C LEU A 217 0.95 -9.75 4.26
N PRO A 218 -0.15 -9.79 5.03
CA PRO A 218 -0.13 -9.42 6.44
C PRO A 218 0.85 -10.29 7.25
N ARG A 219 1.56 -9.69 8.21
CA ARG A 219 2.60 -10.37 9.00
C ARG A 219 2.38 -10.24 10.52
N ALA A 220 1.12 -10.20 10.97
CA ALA A 220 0.82 -10.13 12.40
C ALA A 220 1.42 -11.32 13.16
N TYR A 221 1.50 -12.50 12.55
CA TYR A 221 2.14 -13.70 13.11
C TYR A 221 3.65 -13.56 13.38
N LYS A 222 4.31 -12.55 12.79
CA LYS A 222 5.72 -12.21 13.07
C LYS A 222 5.89 -11.28 14.26
N ASP A 223 4.81 -10.79 14.85
CA ASP A 223 4.88 -9.92 16.02
C ASP A 223 5.37 -10.72 17.23
N LYS A 224 6.54 -10.37 17.74
CA LYS A 224 7.14 -11.03 18.90
C LYS A 224 6.54 -10.57 20.23
N ARG A 225 5.73 -9.50 20.20
CA ARG A 225 5.05 -9.02 21.41
C ARG A 225 3.97 -10.03 21.81
N LYS A 226 3.98 -10.43 23.05
CA LYS A 226 2.88 -11.21 23.59
C LYS A 226 1.61 -10.36 23.56
N ILE A 227 0.50 -10.95 23.15
CA ILE A 227 -0.81 -10.34 23.36
C ILE A 227 -0.96 -10.12 24.86
N GLN A 228 -1.00 -8.85 25.26
CA GLN A 228 -1.14 -8.51 26.68
C GLN A 228 -2.51 -8.97 27.16
N PRO A 229 -2.61 -9.74 28.24
CA PRO A 229 -3.89 -9.99 28.86
C PRO A 229 -4.46 -8.64 29.33
N VAL A 230 -5.68 -8.41 28.96
CA VAL A 230 -6.60 -7.35 29.37
C VAL A 230 -6.06 -6.33 30.35
N ILE A 231 -6.09 -5.07 29.91
CA ILE A 231 -6.00 -3.80 30.68
C ILE A 231 -5.37 -3.93 32.08
N PRO A 232 -4.16 -3.41 32.28
CA PRO A 232 -3.64 -3.22 33.62
C PRO A 232 -4.70 -2.50 34.47
N GLU A 233 -4.94 -2.93 35.67
CA GLU A 233 -5.80 -2.20 36.61
C GLU A 233 -5.39 -0.72 36.59
N LEU A 234 -6.36 0.16 36.37
CA LEU A 234 -6.10 1.59 36.48
C LEU A 234 -5.41 1.86 37.81
N PRO A 235 -4.34 2.69 37.86
CA PRO A 235 -3.71 3.05 39.09
C PRO A 235 -4.76 3.46 40.13
N LYS A 236 -4.74 2.87 41.30
CA LYS A 236 -5.66 3.21 42.39
C LYS A 236 -5.59 4.71 42.63
N GLY A 237 -6.64 5.43 42.27
CA GLY A 237 -6.74 6.90 42.44
C GLY A 237 -7.18 7.68 41.21
N LEU A 238 -7.22 7.08 40.01
CA LEU A 238 -7.90 7.65 38.86
C LEU A 238 -9.36 7.17 38.87
N LYS A 239 -10.25 8.00 39.42
CA LYS A 239 -11.71 7.87 39.22
C LYS A 239 -12.15 8.77 38.07
#